data_14f582af50ff33d2a67906739e877aec
#
_entry.id   14f582af50ff33d2a67906739e877aec
#
_cell.length_a   1.000
_cell.length_b   1.000
_cell.length_c   1.000
_cell.angle_alpha   90.00
_cell.angle_beta   90.00
_cell.angle_gamma   90.00
#
_symmetry.space_group_name_H-M   'P 1'
#
loop_
_entity.id
_entity.type
_entity.pdbx_description
1 polymer ?
#
loop_
_entity_poly.entity_id
_entity_poly.type
_entity_poly.pdbx_seq_one_letter_code
_entity_poly.pdbx_strand_id
1 'polypeptide(L)'
;MKKIGILFGQENTFPQAFIDRVNKKNVDGIVAEAVNIEQVRQGKATDYAVIIDRISQDVPFYRAYLKNAAIGGTAVLNNPFWWSADEKFFNNALAMSVDVAVPNTVLLPSHERPTDTDEKSFRNLEFPFNWNSIFDYIGFPAYMKPHSGGGWKSVYRVENPDDLFAKHSETGQLVMMLQEEIEFTEYFRCYYLGGDRVHIMQYEPRNPHHLRYLRDAAPVDQKILDKVHEGVIKLNHALGYDFNTVEFAVRDGIPYAIDFCNPAPDADIHSVGEDNFEWIVENAANMAIERAMAHKDGQLNLTWGNFVKDQIVAPKKTPAKRVAKKTVSKTAAKATPAKAAVAKKAAPAKKAAPKKATPAKKEVAAKSTVAKKAAPAKKATPAKKKTAVKKATPAKKASTAKKASTAPKAKKVTATKTTAPTAKKTTATARKVSTSKAKVTPKKSSK
;
A
#
# COMPACT_ATOMS: atom_id res chain seq x y z
N MET A 1 -33.68 -3.90 -5.65
CA MET A 1 -32.64 -3.19 -6.45
C MET A 1 -31.39 -3.10 -5.59
N LYS A 2 -30.23 -3.51 -6.10
CA LYS A 2 -28.95 -3.49 -5.40
C LYS A 2 -28.17 -2.23 -5.80
N LYS A 3 -27.74 -1.46 -4.81
CA LYS A 3 -26.97 -0.25 -5.05
C LYS A 3 -25.48 -0.52 -4.94
N ILE A 4 -24.72 0.02 -5.88
CA ILE A 4 -23.26 0.08 -5.84
C ILE A 4 -22.88 1.53 -5.53
N GLY A 5 -22.23 1.76 -4.40
CA GLY A 5 -21.73 3.07 -4.02
C GLY A 5 -20.25 3.24 -4.37
N ILE A 6 -19.83 4.43 -4.76
CA ILE A 6 -18.43 4.82 -4.76
C ILE A 6 -18.21 5.94 -3.75
N LEU A 7 -17.27 5.71 -2.83
CA LEU A 7 -16.88 6.65 -1.77
C LEU A 7 -15.53 7.26 -2.15
N PHE A 8 -15.50 8.54 -2.49
CA PHE A 8 -14.33 9.20 -3.04
C PHE A 8 -14.13 10.61 -2.48
N GLY A 9 -12.97 11.19 -2.70
CA GLY A 9 -12.59 12.51 -2.24
C GLY A 9 -12.30 13.48 -3.39
N GLN A 10 -11.03 13.76 -3.65
CA GLN A 10 -10.60 14.77 -4.62
C GLN A 10 -10.48 14.26 -6.07
N GLU A 11 -10.80 13.01 -6.33
CA GLU A 11 -10.77 12.44 -7.68
C GLU A 11 -11.87 13.05 -8.55
N ASN A 12 -11.51 13.45 -9.78
CA ASN A 12 -12.42 14.16 -10.67
C ASN A 12 -12.88 13.35 -11.88
N THR A 13 -12.12 12.35 -12.33
CA THR A 13 -12.41 11.65 -13.59
C THR A 13 -12.95 10.25 -13.37
N PHE A 14 -12.28 9.41 -12.58
CA PHE A 14 -12.64 8.02 -12.38
C PHE A 14 -14.03 7.82 -11.72
N PRO A 15 -14.41 8.51 -10.63
CA PRO A 15 -15.65 8.21 -9.94
C PRO A 15 -16.90 8.36 -10.82
N GLN A 16 -16.98 9.43 -11.59
CA GLN A 16 -18.13 9.66 -12.49
C GLN A 16 -18.12 8.66 -13.65
N ALA A 17 -16.95 8.41 -14.26
CA ALA A 17 -16.83 7.45 -15.36
C ALA A 17 -17.23 6.03 -14.92
N PHE A 18 -16.87 5.64 -13.67
CA PHE A 18 -17.28 4.38 -13.08
C PHE A 18 -18.81 4.29 -12.91
N ILE A 19 -19.44 5.32 -12.33
CA ILE A 19 -20.89 5.38 -12.15
C ILE A 19 -21.59 5.24 -13.50
N ASP A 20 -21.18 6.04 -14.48
CA ASP A 20 -21.76 6.05 -15.81
C ASP A 20 -21.59 4.69 -16.51
N ARG A 21 -20.43 4.05 -16.36
CA ARG A 21 -20.13 2.74 -16.93
C ARG A 21 -21.02 1.64 -16.35
N VAL A 22 -21.17 1.57 -15.02
CA VAL A 22 -22.04 0.60 -14.36
C VAL A 22 -23.48 0.79 -14.83
N ASN A 23 -23.99 2.03 -14.83
CA ASN A 23 -25.35 2.33 -15.21
C ASN A 23 -25.60 2.10 -16.72
N LYS A 24 -24.61 2.39 -17.59
CA LYS A 24 -24.69 2.12 -19.03
C LYS A 24 -24.78 0.63 -19.36
N LYS A 25 -24.16 -0.25 -18.54
CA LYS A 25 -24.26 -1.71 -18.70
C LYS A 25 -25.67 -2.22 -18.47
N ASN A 26 -26.53 -1.44 -17.82
CA ASN A 26 -27.98 -1.70 -17.64
C ASN A 26 -28.26 -3.12 -17.14
N VAL A 27 -27.51 -3.60 -16.15
CA VAL A 27 -27.76 -4.90 -15.53
C VAL A 27 -29.00 -4.79 -14.64
N ASP A 28 -29.95 -5.69 -14.86
CA ASP A 28 -31.26 -5.65 -14.17
C ASP A 28 -31.06 -5.66 -12.64
N GLY A 29 -31.77 -4.75 -11.99
CA GLY A 29 -31.76 -4.61 -10.53
C GLY A 29 -30.49 -4.03 -9.93
N ILE A 30 -29.53 -3.52 -10.74
CA ILE A 30 -28.28 -2.91 -10.27
C ILE A 30 -28.19 -1.44 -10.73
N VAL A 31 -27.77 -0.56 -9.80
CA VAL A 31 -27.52 0.86 -10.07
C VAL A 31 -26.30 1.34 -9.29
N ALA A 32 -25.50 2.22 -9.89
CA ALA A 32 -24.38 2.87 -9.22
C ALA A 32 -24.63 4.35 -8.96
N GLU A 33 -24.14 4.83 -7.81
CA GLU A 33 -24.23 6.23 -7.39
C GLU A 33 -23.06 6.62 -6.47
N ALA A 34 -22.81 7.92 -6.28
CA ALA A 34 -21.92 8.39 -5.23
C ALA A 34 -22.52 8.05 -3.87
N VAL A 35 -21.65 7.59 -2.92
CA VAL A 35 -22.12 7.28 -1.57
C VAL A 35 -22.59 8.55 -0.88
N ASN A 36 -23.80 8.54 -0.38
CA ASN A 36 -24.34 9.58 0.50
C ASN A 36 -24.37 9.08 1.95
N ILE A 37 -23.68 9.81 2.84
CA ILE A 37 -23.61 9.47 4.27
C ILE A 37 -24.29 10.59 5.07
N GLU A 38 -25.42 10.27 5.65
CA GLU A 38 -26.10 11.17 6.59
C GLU A 38 -25.62 10.90 8.02
N GLN A 39 -26.41 10.14 8.79
CA GLN A 39 -26.09 9.78 10.17
C GLN A 39 -25.61 8.33 10.26
N VAL A 40 -24.42 8.11 10.78
CA VAL A 40 -23.89 6.76 11.04
C VAL A 40 -24.36 6.30 12.41
N ARG A 41 -25.19 5.27 12.47
CA ARG A 41 -25.60 4.61 13.71
C ARG A 41 -24.95 3.25 13.82
N GLN A 42 -24.45 2.94 15.00
CA GLN A 42 -23.82 1.66 15.31
C GLN A 42 -24.74 0.49 14.95
N GLY A 43 -24.24 -0.45 14.17
CA GLY A 43 -24.96 -1.66 13.76
C GLY A 43 -26.08 -1.43 12.72
N LYS A 44 -26.35 -0.19 12.29
CA LYS A 44 -27.29 0.08 11.19
C LYS A 44 -26.62 -0.27 9.86
N ALA A 45 -27.27 -1.16 9.08
CA ALA A 45 -26.86 -1.48 7.72
C ALA A 45 -26.98 -0.25 6.80
N THR A 46 -26.23 -0.25 5.70
CA THR A 46 -26.35 0.71 4.61
C THR A 46 -27.32 0.18 3.53
N ASP A 47 -27.71 1.05 2.61
CA ASP A 47 -28.53 0.65 1.46
C ASP A 47 -27.69 0.11 0.29
N TYR A 48 -26.36 0.02 0.48
CA TYR A 48 -25.43 -0.43 -0.56
C TYR A 48 -25.11 -1.91 -0.43
N ALA A 49 -25.25 -2.65 -1.53
CA ALA A 49 -24.75 -4.01 -1.63
C ALA A 49 -23.22 -4.04 -1.74
N VAL A 50 -22.66 -3.04 -2.45
CA VAL A 50 -21.20 -2.89 -2.66
C VAL A 50 -20.82 -1.42 -2.45
N ILE A 51 -19.68 -1.17 -1.84
CA ILE A 51 -19.05 0.16 -1.81
C ILE A 51 -17.61 0.04 -2.29
N ILE A 52 -17.24 0.82 -3.33
CA ILE A 52 -15.84 1.04 -3.73
C ILE A 52 -15.28 2.16 -2.87
N ASP A 53 -14.23 1.87 -2.13
CA ASP A 53 -13.53 2.83 -1.25
C ASP A 53 -12.34 3.45 -1.98
N ARG A 54 -12.35 4.79 -2.08
CA ARG A 54 -11.29 5.57 -2.74
C ARG A 54 -10.72 6.67 -1.86
N ILE A 55 -11.05 6.70 -0.53
CA ILE A 55 -10.69 7.85 0.31
C ILE A 55 -10.44 7.50 1.79
N SER A 56 -10.85 6.33 2.27
CA SER A 56 -10.81 6.07 3.71
C SER A 56 -9.40 5.94 4.28
N GLN A 57 -8.36 5.75 3.42
CA GLN A 57 -6.97 5.85 3.82
C GLN A 57 -6.61 7.22 4.40
N ASP A 58 -7.25 8.29 3.92
CA ASP A 58 -7.00 9.67 4.35
C ASP A 58 -8.01 10.16 5.40
N VAL A 59 -9.21 9.56 5.46
CA VAL A 59 -10.31 10.02 6.31
C VAL A 59 -10.78 8.93 7.27
N PRO A 60 -10.29 8.90 8.53
CA PRO A 60 -10.65 7.88 9.51
C PRO A 60 -12.16 7.74 9.78
N PHE A 61 -12.94 8.82 9.65
CA PHE A 61 -14.39 8.76 9.74
C PHE A 61 -15.01 7.80 8.71
N TYR A 62 -14.54 7.87 7.46
CA TYR A 62 -15.03 6.99 6.39
C TYR A 62 -14.63 5.53 6.65
N ARG A 63 -13.44 5.29 7.18
CA ARG A 63 -13.02 3.93 7.57
C ARG A 63 -13.92 3.34 8.64
N ALA A 64 -14.28 4.13 9.65
CA ALA A 64 -15.22 3.68 10.69
C ALA A 64 -16.59 3.38 10.10
N TYR A 65 -17.10 4.22 9.19
CA TYR A 65 -18.33 3.99 8.44
C TYR A 65 -18.29 2.69 7.64
N LEU A 66 -17.21 2.46 6.86
CA LEU A 66 -17.05 1.26 6.04
C LEU A 66 -16.98 -0.02 6.86
N LYS A 67 -16.33 -0.01 8.02
CA LYS A 67 -16.33 -1.15 8.95
C LYS A 67 -17.74 -1.46 9.48
N ASN A 68 -18.53 -0.41 9.78
CA ASN A 68 -19.93 -0.58 10.16
C ASN A 68 -20.79 -1.06 8.97
N ALA A 69 -20.52 -0.59 7.76
CA ALA A 69 -21.18 -1.08 6.55
C ALA A 69 -20.92 -2.57 6.29
N ALA A 70 -19.66 -3.00 6.45
CA ALA A 70 -19.25 -4.40 6.25
C ALA A 70 -19.94 -5.36 7.25
N ILE A 71 -20.08 -4.97 8.53
CA ILE A 71 -20.81 -5.79 9.52
C ILE A 71 -22.32 -5.80 9.22
N GLY A 72 -22.82 -4.75 8.57
CA GLY A 72 -24.21 -4.67 8.07
C GLY A 72 -24.46 -5.44 6.77
N GLY A 73 -23.44 -6.08 6.19
CA GLY A 73 -23.57 -6.92 4.99
C GLY A 73 -22.99 -6.33 3.71
N THR A 74 -22.65 -5.04 3.66
CA THR A 74 -22.07 -4.40 2.46
C THR A 74 -20.73 -5.00 2.11
N ALA A 75 -20.50 -5.36 0.84
CA ALA A 75 -19.20 -5.71 0.31
C ALA A 75 -18.36 -4.44 0.09
N VAL A 76 -17.40 -4.18 0.96
CA VAL A 76 -16.49 -3.03 0.85
C VAL A 76 -15.22 -3.43 0.11
N LEU A 77 -14.90 -2.76 -0.96
CA LEU A 77 -13.71 -2.97 -1.80
C LEU A 77 -12.79 -1.74 -1.71
N ASN A 78 -11.62 -1.84 -1.09
CA ASN A 78 -11.03 -3.00 -0.45
C ASN A 78 -11.61 -3.25 0.95
N ASN A 79 -11.29 -4.45 1.51
CA ASN A 79 -11.73 -4.84 2.84
C ASN A 79 -11.26 -3.84 3.92
N PRO A 80 -12.15 -3.17 4.66
CA PRO A 80 -11.77 -2.08 5.57
C PRO A 80 -11.08 -2.56 6.84
N PHE A 81 -11.07 -3.87 7.13
CA PHE A 81 -10.41 -4.46 8.29
C PHE A 81 -8.93 -4.79 8.03
N TRP A 82 -8.51 -4.81 6.76
CA TRP A 82 -7.16 -5.19 6.35
C TRP A 82 -6.20 -3.99 6.21
N TRP A 83 -6.49 -2.90 6.90
CA TRP A 83 -5.65 -1.70 6.84
C TRP A 83 -4.23 -1.88 7.38
N SER A 84 -4.05 -2.82 8.33
CA SER A 84 -2.70 -3.22 8.77
C SER A 84 -1.84 -3.78 7.64
N ALA A 85 -2.43 -4.21 6.54
CA ALA A 85 -1.70 -4.59 5.34
C ALA A 85 -0.98 -3.41 4.65
N ASP A 86 -1.30 -2.16 5.01
CA ASP A 86 -0.56 -0.97 4.58
C ASP A 86 0.78 -0.77 5.33
N GLU A 87 1.16 -1.69 6.19
CA GLU A 87 2.46 -1.73 6.83
C GLU A 87 3.50 -2.38 5.91
N LYS A 88 4.32 -1.55 5.28
CA LYS A 88 5.28 -1.98 4.24
C LYS A 88 6.25 -3.07 4.71
N PHE A 89 6.67 -3.05 5.96
CA PHE A 89 7.58 -4.07 6.50
C PHE A 89 6.89 -5.43 6.61
N PHE A 90 5.68 -5.47 7.15
CA PHE A 90 4.85 -6.69 7.16
C PHE A 90 4.58 -7.20 5.75
N ASN A 91 4.24 -6.29 4.83
CA ASN A 91 3.92 -6.64 3.44
C ASN A 91 5.10 -7.29 2.73
N ASN A 92 6.34 -6.81 2.94
CA ASN A 92 7.55 -7.44 2.41
C ASN A 92 7.71 -8.87 2.94
N ALA A 93 7.49 -9.09 4.24
CA ALA A 93 7.56 -10.42 4.83
C ALA A 93 6.48 -11.37 4.27
N LEU A 94 5.26 -10.85 4.07
CA LEU A 94 4.17 -11.59 3.45
C LEU A 94 4.48 -11.94 1.98
N ALA A 95 5.00 -10.99 1.20
CA ALA A 95 5.42 -11.23 -0.18
C ALA A 95 6.43 -12.37 -0.29
N MET A 96 7.44 -12.37 0.59
CA MET A 96 8.41 -13.47 0.67
C MET A 96 7.74 -14.83 0.99
N SER A 97 6.71 -14.83 1.84
CA SER A 97 6.02 -16.06 2.25
C SER A 97 5.17 -16.67 1.14
N VAL A 98 4.82 -15.89 0.10
CA VAL A 98 4.11 -16.34 -1.10
C VAL A 98 5.03 -16.45 -2.33
N ASP A 99 6.35 -16.49 -2.12
CA ASP A 99 7.37 -16.64 -3.16
C ASP A 99 7.37 -15.50 -4.20
N VAL A 100 7.19 -14.26 -3.72
CA VAL A 100 7.37 -13.03 -4.51
C VAL A 100 8.62 -12.33 -4.02
N ALA A 101 9.54 -12.00 -4.93
CA ALA A 101 10.77 -11.32 -4.59
C ALA A 101 10.50 -9.87 -4.14
N VAL A 102 11.16 -9.46 -3.08
CA VAL A 102 11.19 -8.08 -2.56
C VAL A 102 12.62 -7.68 -2.25
N PRO A 103 12.96 -6.38 -2.26
CA PRO A 103 14.28 -5.92 -1.85
C PRO A 103 14.59 -6.30 -0.40
N ASN A 104 15.86 -6.55 -0.08
CA ASN A 104 16.30 -6.71 1.30
C ASN A 104 15.85 -5.52 2.14
N THR A 105 15.29 -5.78 3.31
CA THR A 105 14.69 -4.73 4.14
C THR A 105 14.94 -4.99 5.62
N VAL A 106 15.30 -3.94 6.37
CA VAL A 106 15.47 -3.95 7.83
C VAL A 106 14.57 -2.89 8.46
N LEU A 107 13.91 -3.25 9.56
CA LEU A 107 13.13 -2.31 10.35
C LEU A 107 14.05 -1.52 11.30
N LEU A 108 13.92 -0.20 11.31
CA LEU A 108 14.67 0.70 12.19
C LEU A 108 13.70 1.30 13.21
N PRO A 109 14.09 1.37 14.50
CA PRO A 109 13.30 2.09 15.48
C PRO A 109 13.25 3.59 15.14
N SER A 110 12.30 4.29 15.73
CA SER A 110 12.24 5.74 15.63
C SER A 110 13.49 6.38 16.23
N HIS A 111 13.95 7.51 15.66
CA HIS A 111 15.07 8.27 16.21
C HIS A 111 14.74 8.85 17.59
N GLU A 112 13.56 9.42 17.72
CA GLU A 112 13.03 9.92 19.00
C GLU A 112 12.08 8.88 19.62
N ARG A 113 12.08 8.79 20.93
CA ARG A 113 11.12 7.92 21.62
C ARG A 113 9.69 8.41 21.39
N PRO A 114 8.73 7.48 21.16
CA PRO A 114 7.33 7.86 21.12
C PRO A 114 6.88 8.57 22.41
N THR A 115 5.96 9.49 22.26
CA THR A 115 5.37 10.21 23.39
C THR A 115 4.83 9.21 24.45
N ASP A 116 4.94 9.57 25.71
CA ASP A 116 4.51 8.74 26.86
C ASP A 116 5.27 7.40 27.03
N THR A 117 6.50 7.29 26.46
CA THR A 117 7.39 6.14 26.69
C THR A 117 8.69 6.55 27.37
N ASP A 118 9.32 5.60 28.07
CA ASP A 118 10.60 5.75 28.73
C ASP A 118 11.58 4.63 28.35
N GLU A 119 12.77 4.59 28.94
CA GLU A 119 13.77 3.52 28.68
C GLU A 119 13.24 2.14 29.00
N LYS A 120 12.34 2.02 29.97
CA LYS A 120 11.77 0.73 30.36
C LYS A 120 10.83 0.18 29.29
N SER A 121 10.26 1.03 28.46
CA SER A 121 9.44 0.62 27.31
C SER A 121 10.24 -0.12 26.24
N PHE A 122 11.57 0.06 26.21
CA PHE A 122 12.48 -0.49 25.20
C PHE A 122 13.43 -1.57 25.74
N ARG A 123 13.19 -2.08 26.96
CA ARG A 123 14.10 -3.07 27.61
C ARG A 123 14.25 -4.39 26.84
N ASN A 124 13.41 -4.66 25.84
CA ASN A 124 13.50 -5.84 24.97
C ASN A 124 14.25 -5.54 23.67
N LEU A 125 14.62 -4.29 23.42
CA LEU A 125 15.38 -3.87 22.27
C LEU A 125 16.87 -3.90 22.61
N GLU A 126 17.62 -4.72 21.89
CA GLU A 126 19.06 -4.75 22.04
C GLU A 126 19.69 -3.51 21.40
N PHE A 127 20.53 -2.80 22.16
CA PHE A 127 21.17 -1.57 21.70
C PHE A 127 22.61 -1.48 22.25
N PRO A 128 23.60 -1.02 21.44
CA PRO A 128 23.47 -0.55 20.05
C PRO A 128 23.26 -1.69 19.04
N PHE A 129 22.61 -1.35 17.91
CA PHE A 129 22.47 -2.30 16.80
C PHE A 129 23.83 -2.67 16.21
N ASN A 130 23.91 -3.87 15.65
CA ASN A 130 25.02 -4.25 14.79
C ASN A 130 24.87 -3.61 13.39
N TRP A 131 25.22 -2.33 13.30
CA TRP A 131 25.09 -1.55 12.08
C TRP A 131 25.85 -2.14 10.90
N ASN A 132 27.04 -2.72 11.13
CA ASN A 132 27.80 -3.34 10.06
C ASN A 132 27.03 -4.50 9.42
N SER A 133 26.38 -5.32 10.23
CA SER A 133 25.54 -6.40 9.71
C SER A 133 24.32 -5.90 8.91
N ILE A 134 23.75 -4.78 9.33
CA ILE A 134 22.66 -4.13 8.59
C ILE A 134 23.17 -3.61 7.24
N PHE A 135 24.29 -2.92 7.23
CA PHE A 135 24.88 -2.36 6.01
C PHE A 135 25.37 -3.45 5.05
N ASP A 136 25.94 -4.54 5.55
CA ASP A 136 26.35 -5.69 4.75
C ASP A 136 25.12 -6.41 4.09
N TYR A 137 23.96 -6.36 4.76
CA TYR A 137 22.74 -6.99 4.28
C TYR A 137 21.99 -6.13 3.25
N ILE A 138 21.95 -4.82 3.46
CA ILE A 138 21.22 -3.88 2.62
C ILE A 138 22.07 -3.40 1.44
N GLY A 139 23.30 -2.98 1.70
CA GLY A 139 24.13 -2.25 0.74
C GLY A 139 23.73 -0.77 0.63
N PHE A 140 24.55 -0.03 -0.14
CA PHE A 140 24.30 1.37 -0.50
C PHE A 140 24.54 1.58 -2.00
N PRO A 141 23.81 2.49 -2.65
CA PRO A 141 22.73 3.31 -2.08
C PRO A 141 21.49 2.50 -1.67
N ALA A 142 20.68 3.07 -0.76
CA ALA A 142 19.48 2.43 -0.23
C ALA A 142 18.35 3.44 -0.05
N TYR A 143 17.13 2.96 0.16
CA TYR A 143 15.99 3.79 0.51
C TYR A 143 15.63 3.65 1.98
N MET A 144 15.54 4.78 2.68
CA MET A 144 14.94 4.85 4.02
C MET A 144 13.54 5.45 3.91
N LYS A 145 12.54 4.75 4.41
CA LYS A 145 11.13 5.17 4.33
C LYS A 145 10.34 4.72 5.56
N PRO A 146 9.23 5.39 5.91
CA PRO A 146 8.36 4.92 6.99
C PRO A 146 7.84 3.51 6.72
N HIS A 147 7.72 2.70 7.78
CA HIS A 147 7.17 1.35 7.67
C HIS A 147 5.69 1.32 7.27
N SER A 148 4.98 2.44 7.47
CA SER A 148 3.56 2.62 7.14
C SER A 148 3.31 3.94 6.43
N GLY A 149 2.18 4.07 5.75
CA GLY A 149 1.80 5.26 4.99
C GLY A 149 2.32 5.27 3.54
N GLY A 150 2.04 6.35 2.80
CA GLY A 150 2.32 6.48 1.38
C GLY A 150 2.57 7.91 0.93
N GLY A 151 2.49 8.17 -0.39
CA GLY A 151 2.59 9.51 -0.95
C GLY A 151 4.00 10.11 -0.92
N TRP A 152 5.06 9.30 -0.89
CA TRP A 152 6.46 9.71 -0.89
C TRP A 152 6.87 10.58 0.32
N LYS A 153 6.05 10.62 1.38
CA LYS A 153 6.35 11.38 2.60
C LYS A 153 7.47 10.71 3.37
N SER A 154 8.49 11.48 3.75
CA SER A 154 9.67 11.01 4.51
C SER A 154 10.37 9.81 3.87
N VAL A 155 10.43 9.76 2.54
CA VAL A 155 11.22 8.79 1.77
C VAL A 155 12.53 9.44 1.39
N TYR A 156 13.64 8.80 1.76
CA TYR A 156 14.99 9.29 1.54
C TYR A 156 15.80 8.24 0.79
N ARG A 157 16.46 8.63 -0.30
CA ARG A 157 17.54 7.86 -0.85
C ARG A 157 18.82 8.20 -0.08
N VAL A 158 19.48 7.20 0.47
CA VAL A 158 20.68 7.34 1.30
C VAL A 158 21.88 6.72 0.60
N GLU A 159 22.97 7.48 0.54
CA GLU A 159 24.15 7.09 -0.24
C GLU A 159 25.18 6.27 0.57
N ASN A 160 25.18 6.44 1.89
CA ASN A 160 26.17 5.86 2.78
C ASN A 160 25.66 5.91 4.24
N PRO A 161 26.38 5.30 5.20
CA PRO A 161 26.00 5.32 6.61
C PRO A 161 25.85 6.71 7.23
N ASP A 162 26.72 7.65 6.91
CA ASP A 162 26.68 9.00 7.48
C ASP A 162 25.41 9.74 7.00
N ASP A 163 25.08 9.62 5.72
CA ASP A 163 23.85 10.16 5.14
C ASP A 163 22.59 9.52 5.75
N LEU A 164 22.62 8.20 5.99
CA LEU A 164 21.54 7.50 6.68
C LEU A 164 21.32 8.09 8.09
N PHE A 165 22.36 8.23 8.90
CA PHE A 165 22.20 8.74 10.26
C PHE A 165 21.74 10.19 10.28
N ALA A 166 22.27 11.02 9.37
CA ALA A 166 21.83 12.41 9.23
C ALA A 166 20.32 12.49 8.95
N LYS A 167 19.85 11.78 7.92
CA LYS A 167 18.42 11.77 7.55
C LYS A 167 17.53 11.07 8.57
N HIS A 168 18.02 10.01 9.24
CA HIS A 168 17.26 9.34 10.28
C HIS A 168 17.01 10.29 11.48
N SER A 169 17.96 11.18 11.80
CA SER A 169 17.77 12.17 12.86
C SER A 169 16.65 13.16 12.60
N GLU A 170 16.22 13.32 11.34
CA GLU A 170 15.11 14.21 10.95
C GLU A 170 13.74 13.52 11.01
N THR A 171 13.69 12.19 11.21
CA THR A 171 12.43 11.43 11.16
C THR A 171 11.62 11.46 12.45
N GLY A 172 12.17 12.00 13.55
CA GLY A 172 11.49 12.12 14.83
C GLY A 172 10.99 10.78 15.35
N GLN A 173 9.70 10.67 15.57
CA GLN A 173 9.06 9.46 16.12
C GLN A 173 8.59 8.45 15.06
N LEU A 174 8.94 8.64 13.79
CA LEU A 174 8.58 7.68 12.75
C LEU A 174 9.45 6.42 12.86
N VAL A 175 8.78 5.28 12.87
CA VAL A 175 9.45 3.99 12.68
C VAL A 175 9.79 3.86 11.20
N MET A 176 11.06 3.67 10.91
CA MET A 176 11.57 3.63 9.55
C MET A 176 11.93 2.21 9.13
N MET A 177 12.04 1.99 7.84
CA MET A 177 12.69 0.82 7.26
C MET A 177 13.78 1.26 6.31
N LEU A 178 14.90 0.52 6.33
CA LEU A 178 15.98 0.66 5.36
C LEU A 178 15.86 -0.48 4.36
N GLN A 179 15.80 -0.14 3.08
CA GLN A 179 15.55 -1.07 2.00
C GLN A 179 16.61 -0.93 0.91
N GLU A 180 17.10 -2.05 0.41
CA GLU A 180 18.00 -2.14 -0.75
C GLU A 180 17.41 -1.38 -1.94
N GLU A 181 18.23 -0.60 -2.63
CA GLU A 181 17.87 -0.03 -3.92
C GLU A 181 18.00 -1.10 -5.01
N ILE A 182 16.95 -1.27 -5.81
CA ILE A 182 16.98 -2.14 -6.97
C ILE A 182 17.35 -1.29 -8.20
N GLU A 183 18.57 -1.43 -8.70
CA GLU A 183 18.90 -0.99 -10.05
C GLU A 183 18.10 -1.82 -11.04
N PHE A 184 17.22 -1.19 -11.81
CA PHE A 184 16.29 -1.88 -12.69
C PHE A 184 16.52 -1.58 -14.16
N THR A 185 16.25 -2.59 -14.99
CA THR A 185 16.19 -2.50 -16.46
C THR A 185 14.78 -2.15 -16.94
N GLU A 186 13.76 -2.70 -16.28
CA GLU A 186 12.35 -2.42 -16.52
C GLU A 186 11.64 -2.12 -15.20
N TYR A 187 10.60 -1.30 -15.28
CA TYR A 187 9.76 -1.00 -14.13
C TYR A 187 8.30 -1.00 -14.56
N PHE A 188 7.45 -1.61 -13.74
CA PHE A 188 6.03 -1.76 -14.02
C PHE A 188 5.19 -1.22 -12.87
N ARG A 189 4.05 -0.64 -13.22
CA ARG A 189 2.95 -0.39 -12.31
C ARG A 189 1.74 -1.18 -12.81
N CYS A 190 1.25 -2.11 -12.01
CA CYS A 190 0.27 -3.09 -12.43
C CYS A 190 -1.02 -2.90 -11.68
N TYR A 191 -2.13 -2.66 -12.37
CA TYR A 191 -3.46 -2.70 -11.78
C TYR A 191 -3.91 -4.14 -11.53
N TYR A 192 -4.62 -4.31 -10.41
CA TYR A 192 -5.37 -5.52 -10.07
C TYR A 192 -6.80 -5.14 -9.71
N LEU A 193 -7.79 -5.77 -10.37
CA LEU A 193 -9.21 -5.49 -10.18
C LEU A 193 -10.02 -6.78 -9.94
N GLY A 194 -9.63 -7.54 -8.92
CA GLY A 194 -10.27 -8.77 -8.50
C GLY A 194 -10.12 -9.94 -9.49
N GLY A 195 -10.18 -11.16 -8.99
CA GLY A 195 -10.01 -12.37 -9.82
C GLY A 195 -8.65 -12.39 -10.51
N ASP A 196 -8.66 -12.53 -11.83
CA ASP A 196 -7.45 -12.58 -12.67
C ASP A 196 -7.24 -11.31 -13.52
N ARG A 197 -7.91 -10.21 -13.17
CA ARG A 197 -7.83 -8.95 -13.92
C ARG A 197 -6.58 -8.19 -13.54
N VAL A 198 -5.56 -8.33 -14.35
CA VAL A 198 -4.27 -7.65 -14.23
C VAL A 198 -4.01 -6.82 -15.46
N HIS A 199 -3.58 -5.57 -15.27
CA HIS A 199 -3.13 -4.67 -16.33
C HIS A 199 -1.74 -4.18 -16.03
N ILE A 200 -0.75 -4.57 -16.84
CA ILE A 200 0.66 -4.26 -16.66
C ILE A 200 0.99 -3.03 -17.50
N MET A 201 1.39 -1.95 -16.84
CA MET A 201 1.81 -0.70 -17.47
C MET A 201 3.30 -0.50 -17.25
N GLN A 202 4.05 -0.18 -18.32
CA GLN A 202 5.43 0.25 -18.18
C GLN A 202 5.46 1.63 -17.51
N TYR A 203 6.34 1.79 -16.53
CA TYR A 203 6.36 2.93 -15.65
C TYR A 203 7.80 3.38 -15.37
N GLU A 204 8.05 4.69 -15.33
CA GLU A 204 9.34 5.26 -14.99
C GLU A 204 9.19 6.16 -13.76
N PRO A 205 9.47 5.63 -12.55
CA PRO A 205 9.26 6.37 -11.31
C PRO A 205 10.15 7.61 -11.16
N ARG A 206 11.27 7.67 -11.90
CA ARG A 206 12.21 8.81 -11.89
C ARG A 206 11.70 10.01 -12.68
N ASN A 207 10.72 9.80 -13.57
CA ASN A 207 10.13 10.87 -14.35
C ASN A 207 9.23 11.78 -13.49
N PRO A 208 9.00 13.04 -13.90
CA PRO A 208 7.91 13.86 -13.38
C PRO A 208 6.57 13.11 -13.44
N HIS A 209 5.69 13.33 -12.46
CA HIS A 209 4.47 12.55 -12.24
C HIS A 209 3.65 12.27 -13.52
N HIS A 210 3.45 13.29 -14.37
CA HIS A 210 2.66 13.21 -15.61
C HIS A 210 3.34 12.46 -16.76
N LEU A 211 4.61 12.05 -16.61
CA LEU A 211 5.38 11.31 -17.59
C LEU A 211 5.78 9.90 -17.12
N ARG A 212 5.27 9.47 -15.99
CA ARG A 212 5.65 8.17 -15.41
C ARG A 212 5.05 6.98 -16.14
N TYR A 213 3.83 7.10 -16.64
CA TYR A 213 3.22 6.06 -17.48
C TYR A 213 3.73 6.17 -18.91
N LEU A 214 4.51 5.18 -19.34
CA LEU A 214 5.15 5.18 -20.65
C LEU A 214 4.16 4.71 -21.72
N ARG A 215 3.93 5.54 -22.75
CA ARG A 215 2.95 5.24 -23.81
C ARG A 215 3.57 4.51 -25.00
N ASP A 216 4.82 4.85 -25.34
CA ASP A 216 5.56 4.33 -26.50
C ASP A 216 6.80 3.55 -26.04
N ALA A 217 6.64 2.71 -25.01
CA ALA A 217 7.75 1.95 -24.46
C ALA A 217 8.12 0.75 -25.35
N ALA A 218 9.39 0.35 -25.29
CA ALA A 218 9.88 -0.82 -26.00
C ALA A 218 9.15 -2.10 -25.53
N PRO A 219 8.97 -3.10 -26.42
CA PRO A 219 8.44 -4.39 -26.02
C PRO A 219 9.30 -5.07 -24.96
N VAL A 220 8.65 -5.73 -24.01
CA VAL A 220 9.28 -6.47 -22.90
C VAL A 220 9.20 -7.97 -23.18
N ASP A 221 10.18 -8.74 -22.71
CA ASP A 221 10.16 -10.20 -22.79
C ASP A 221 8.89 -10.75 -22.08
N GLN A 222 8.14 -11.58 -22.79
CA GLN A 222 6.92 -12.20 -22.29
C GLN A 222 7.13 -12.97 -20.97
N LYS A 223 8.29 -13.59 -20.78
CA LYS A 223 8.64 -14.31 -19.56
C LYS A 223 8.71 -13.39 -18.33
N ILE A 224 9.12 -12.13 -18.53
CA ILE A 224 9.11 -11.12 -17.46
C ILE A 224 7.67 -10.73 -17.15
N LEU A 225 6.86 -10.46 -18.19
CA LEU A 225 5.46 -10.12 -18.03
C LEU A 225 4.67 -11.24 -17.34
N ASP A 226 4.94 -12.51 -17.68
CA ASP A 226 4.30 -13.66 -17.02
C ASP A 226 4.63 -13.73 -15.53
N LYS A 227 5.90 -13.51 -15.15
CA LYS A 227 6.33 -13.46 -13.73
C LYS A 227 5.70 -12.28 -12.99
N VAL A 228 5.64 -11.11 -13.63
CA VAL A 228 4.98 -9.92 -13.07
C VAL A 228 3.51 -10.20 -12.83
N HIS A 229 2.82 -10.75 -13.83
CA HIS A 229 1.40 -11.12 -13.73
C HIS A 229 1.15 -12.10 -12.57
N GLU A 230 1.94 -13.18 -12.49
CA GLU A 230 1.87 -14.16 -11.39
C GLU A 230 2.10 -13.49 -10.03
N GLY A 231 3.11 -12.62 -9.93
CA GLY A 231 3.42 -11.87 -8.72
C GLY A 231 2.28 -10.96 -8.28
N VAL A 232 1.64 -10.24 -9.22
CA VAL A 232 0.46 -9.41 -8.94
C VAL A 232 -0.68 -10.24 -8.35
N ILE A 233 -1.01 -11.37 -8.95
CA ILE A 233 -2.06 -12.27 -8.45
C ILE A 233 -1.74 -12.78 -7.04
N LYS A 234 -0.54 -13.32 -6.83
CA LYS A 234 -0.11 -13.85 -5.53
C LYS A 234 -0.20 -12.79 -4.42
N LEU A 235 0.31 -11.60 -4.68
CA LEU A 235 0.31 -10.51 -3.70
C LEU A 235 -1.11 -10.09 -3.33
N ASN A 236 -1.96 -9.84 -4.32
CA ASN A 236 -3.31 -9.35 -4.05
C ASN A 236 -4.19 -10.41 -3.37
N HIS A 237 -4.02 -11.70 -3.72
CA HIS A 237 -4.69 -12.78 -3.00
C HIS A 237 -4.21 -12.89 -1.55
N ALA A 238 -2.91 -12.82 -1.30
CA ALA A 238 -2.35 -12.89 0.05
C ALA A 238 -2.71 -11.67 0.90
N LEU A 239 -2.74 -10.47 0.31
CA LEU A 239 -3.11 -9.23 0.96
C LEU A 239 -4.63 -9.02 1.04
N GLY A 240 -5.42 -9.74 0.25
CA GLY A 240 -6.88 -9.59 0.20
C GLY A 240 -7.33 -8.27 -0.41
N TYR A 241 -6.57 -7.71 -1.32
CA TYR A 241 -6.98 -6.56 -2.10
C TYR A 241 -7.81 -6.98 -3.30
N ASP A 242 -8.85 -6.22 -3.56
CA ASP A 242 -9.69 -6.33 -4.76
C ASP A 242 -9.42 -5.20 -5.76
N PHE A 243 -8.93 -4.05 -5.28
CA PHE A 243 -8.60 -2.89 -6.09
C PHE A 243 -7.24 -2.34 -5.65
N ASN A 244 -6.19 -2.57 -6.44
CA ASN A 244 -4.83 -2.25 -6.03
C ASN A 244 -3.95 -1.91 -7.23
N THR A 245 -2.80 -1.28 -6.98
CA THR A 245 -1.64 -1.29 -7.89
C THR A 245 -0.42 -1.86 -7.19
N VAL A 246 0.34 -2.62 -7.95
CA VAL A 246 1.61 -3.23 -7.54
C VAL A 246 2.72 -2.69 -8.43
N GLU A 247 3.80 -2.23 -7.83
CA GLU A 247 5.00 -1.78 -8.56
C GLU A 247 6.08 -2.85 -8.51
N PHE A 248 6.66 -3.16 -9.68
CA PHE A 248 7.76 -4.08 -9.84
C PHE A 248 8.96 -3.41 -10.51
N ALA A 249 10.14 -3.56 -9.91
CA ALA A 249 11.43 -3.26 -10.51
C ALA A 249 12.09 -4.56 -10.95
N VAL A 250 12.58 -4.63 -12.18
CA VAL A 250 13.22 -5.84 -12.72
C VAL A 250 14.73 -5.70 -12.70
N ARG A 251 15.41 -6.62 -12.01
CA ARG A 251 16.87 -6.76 -12.01
C ARG A 251 17.22 -8.21 -12.34
N ASP A 252 18.08 -8.42 -13.31
CA ASP A 252 18.54 -9.75 -13.77
C ASP A 252 17.37 -10.69 -14.13
N GLY A 253 16.32 -10.15 -14.76
CA GLY A 253 15.12 -10.88 -15.14
C GLY A 253 14.25 -11.36 -13.97
N ILE A 254 14.46 -10.81 -12.77
CA ILE A 254 13.69 -11.06 -11.56
C ILE A 254 12.89 -9.81 -11.20
N PRO A 255 11.53 -9.86 -11.22
CA PRO A 255 10.70 -8.77 -10.74
C PRO A 255 10.70 -8.72 -9.21
N TYR A 256 11.12 -7.60 -8.65
CA TYR A 256 11.06 -7.29 -7.22
C TYR A 256 9.87 -6.39 -6.95
N ALA A 257 8.96 -6.79 -6.06
CA ALA A 257 7.84 -5.95 -5.66
C ALA A 257 8.35 -4.82 -4.75
N ILE A 258 8.09 -3.56 -5.14
CA ILE A 258 8.63 -2.34 -4.49
C ILE A 258 7.59 -1.64 -3.63
N ASP A 259 6.40 -1.39 -4.21
CA ASP A 259 5.24 -0.81 -3.53
C ASP A 259 3.98 -1.50 -4.06
N PHE A 260 3.20 -2.10 -3.16
CA PHE A 260 2.14 -3.00 -3.58
C PHE A 260 0.88 -2.98 -2.68
N CYS A 261 0.72 -1.89 -1.93
CA CYS A 261 -0.48 -1.64 -1.13
C CYS A 261 -1.00 -0.24 -1.39
N ASN A 262 -1.72 -0.09 -2.49
CA ASN A 262 -2.33 1.16 -2.92
C ASN A 262 -3.85 1.00 -2.98
N PRO A 263 -4.57 1.18 -1.86
CA PRO A 263 -6.02 0.91 -1.80
C PRO A 263 -6.86 1.86 -2.65
N ALA A 264 -6.34 3.02 -3.00
CA ALA A 264 -6.94 3.99 -3.91
C ALA A 264 -5.89 4.46 -4.93
N PRO A 265 -5.45 3.57 -5.86
CA PRO A 265 -4.42 3.90 -6.81
C PRO A 265 -4.87 4.98 -7.80
N ASP A 266 -3.90 5.74 -8.30
CA ASP A 266 -4.15 6.79 -9.30
C ASP A 266 -4.93 6.24 -10.50
N ALA A 267 -6.11 6.78 -10.73
CA ALA A 267 -7.02 6.46 -11.83
C ALA A 267 -7.49 7.72 -12.59
N ASP A 268 -6.70 8.80 -12.54
CA ASP A 268 -7.01 10.01 -13.30
C ASP A 268 -6.62 9.82 -14.77
N ILE A 269 -7.55 10.12 -15.70
CA ILE A 269 -7.34 9.96 -17.15
C ILE A 269 -6.12 10.74 -17.66
N HIS A 270 -5.86 11.92 -17.07
CA HIS A 270 -4.73 12.78 -17.48
C HIS A 270 -3.39 12.22 -17.01
N SER A 271 -3.40 11.41 -15.96
CA SER A 271 -2.22 10.74 -15.41
C SER A 271 -1.97 9.40 -16.11
N VAL A 272 -2.94 8.47 -16.05
CA VAL A 272 -2.77 7.11 -16.55
C VAL A 272 -2.89 7.00 -18.08
N GLY A 273 -3.54 7.97 -18.75
CA GLY A 273 -3.85 7.96 -20.18
C GLY A 273 -5.15 7.23 -20.53
N GLU A 274 -5.67 7.49 -21.72
CA GLU A 274 -7.02 7.07 -22.13
C GLU A 274 -7.19 5.54 -22.13
N ASP A 275 -6.25 4.80 -22.70
CA ASP A 275 -6.34 3.33 -22.83
C ASP A 275 -6.31 2.65 -21.46
N ASN A 276 -5.39 3.07 -20.58
CA ASN A 276 -5.31 2.55 -19.21
C ASN A 276 -6.56 2.93 -18.41
N PHE A 277 -7.03 4.16 -18.55
CA PHE A 277 -8.25 4.64 -17.90
C PHE A 277 -9.46 3.83 -18.30
N GLU A 278 -9.64 3.59 -19.60
CA GLU A 278 -10.76 2.80 -20.12
C GLU A 278 -10.73 1.37 -19.57
N TRP A 279 -9.54 0.74 -19.52
CA TRP A 279 -9.37 -0.58 -18.94
C TRP A 279 -9.77 -0.60 -17.44
N ILE A 280 -9.34 0.43 -16.68
CA ILE A 280 -9.63 0.55 -15.24
C ILE A 280 -11.13 0.70 -15.03
N VAL A 281 -11.77 1.62 -15.74
CA VAL A 281 -13.23 1.90 -15.60
C VAL A 281 -14.04 0.67 -15.96
N GLU A 282 -13.72 0.00 -17.08
CA GLU A 282 -14.43 -1.19 -17.53
C GLU A 282 -14.33 -2.34 -16.53
N ASN A 283 -13.13 -2.64 -16.06
CA ASN A 283 -12.90 -3.78 -15.16
C ASN A 283 -13.36 -3.50 -13.73
N ALA A 284 -13.26 -2.25 -13.24
CA ALA A 284 -13.83 -1.86 -11.97
C ALA A 284 -15.37 -1.98 -11.97
N ALA A 285 -16.03 -1.55 -13.06
CA ALA A 285 -17.46 -1.69 -13.21
C ALA A 285 -17.90 -3.17 -13.25
N ASN A 286 -17.18 -4.01 -14.00
CA ASN A 286 -17.45 -5.46 -14.05
C ASN A 286 -17.30 -6.11 -12.67
N MET A 287 -16.19 -5.85 -11.97
CA MET A 287 -15.94 -6.35 -10.62
C MET A 287 -17.05 -5.95 -9.65
N ALA A 288 -17.46 -4.67 -9.66
CA ALA A 288 -18.49 -4.17 -8.76
C ALA A 288 -19.87 -4.80 -9.05
N ILE A 289 -20.22 -4.98 -10.31
CA ILE A 289 -21.46 -5.66 -10.74
C ILE A 289 -21.44 -7.12 -10.28
N GLU A 290 -20.35 -7.85 -10.50
CA GLU A 290 -20.20 -9.25 -10.06
C GLU A 290 -20.36 -9.37 -8.54
N ARG A 291 -19.75 -8.46 -7.77
CA ARG A 291 -19.91 -8.41 -6.32
C ARG A 291 -21.35 -8.10 -5.90
N ALA A 292 -22.02 -7.18 -6.61
CA ALA A 292 -23.42 -6.87 -6.35
C ALA A 292 -24.33 -8.06 -6.69
N MET A 293 -24.09 -8.77 -7.80
CA MET A 293 -24.85 -9.98 -8.14
C MET A 293 -24.69 -11.08 -7.09
N ALA A 294 -23.46 -11.29 -6.60
CA ALA A 294 -23.13 -12.28 -5.58
C ALA A 294 -23.61 -11.91 -4.17
N HIS A 295 -23.97 -10.64 -3.92
CA HIS A 295 -24.39 -10.14 -2.62
C HIS A 295 -25.69 -10.84 -2.14
N LYS A 296 -25.70 -11.25 -0.88
CA LYS A 296 -26.86 -11.86 -0.19
C LYS A 296 -27.25 -11.01 1.01
N ASP A 297 -28.54 -10.76 1.18
CA ASP A 297 -29.05 -10.04 2.33
C ASP A 297 -28.71 -10.77 3.64
N GLY A 298 -28.30 -10.01 4.65
CA GLY A 298 -27.92 -10.55 5.95
C GLY A 298 -26.55 -11.24 6.02
N GLN A 299 -25.76 -11.22 4.93
CA GLN A 299 -24.40 -11.72 4.99
C GLN A 299 -23.51 -10.78 5.84
N LEU A 300 -22.44 -11.34 6.40
CA LEU A 300 -21.38 -10.57 7.05
C LEU A 300 -20.15 -10.57 6.14
N ASN A 301 -19.58 -9.39 5.92
CA ASN A 301 -18.35 -9.24 5.14
C ASN A 301 -17.14 -8.98 6.03
N LEU A 302 -16.91 -9.90 6.99
CA LEU A 302 -15.81 -9.86 7.95
C LEU A 302 -14.73 -10.89 7.58
N THR A 303 -14.36 -10.95 6.31
CA THR A 303 -13.43 -11.96 5.76
C THR A 303 -11.96 -11.70 6.09
N TRP A 304 -11.69 -10.97 7.14
CA TRP A 304 -10.36 -10.59 7.54
C TRP A 304 -9.44 -11.81 7.72
N GLY A 305 -8.34 -11.83 6.97
CA GLY A 305 -7.26 -12.80 7.10
C GLY A 305 -7.56 -14.24 6.66
N ASN A 306 -8.76 -14.56 6.19
CA ASN A 306 -9.10 -15.93 5.78
C ASN A 306 -8.37 -16.38 4.52
N PHE A 307 -8.03 -15.45 3.64
CA PHE A 307 -7.36 -15.69 2.37
C PHE A 307 -5.85 -15.91 2.48
N VAL A 308 -5.26 -15.64 3.65
CA VAL A 308 -3.80 -15.76 3.85
C VAL A 308 -3.39 -17.19 4.15
N LYS A 309 -4.22 -17.97 4.86
CA LYS A 309 -3.87 -19.28 5.42
C LYS A 309 -3.36 -20.30 4.40
N ASP A 310 -4.00 -20.34 3.23
CA ASP A 310 -3.71 -21.36 2.22
C ASP A 310 -2.63 -20.93 1.22
N GLN A 311 -2.14 -19.68 1.35
CA GLN A 311 -1.20 -19.08 0.41
C GLN A 311 0.22 -18.95 0.96
N ILE A 312 0.38 -19.06 2.28
CA ILE A 312 1.70 -18.96 2.90
C ILE A 312 2.48 -20.26 2.61
N VAL A 313 3.52 -20.13 1.81
CA VAL A 313 4.50 -21.20 1.57
C VAL A 313 5.54 -21.11 2.68
N ALA A 314 5.87 -22.26 3.30
CA ALA A 314 6.94 -22.29 4.29
C ALA A 314 8.24 -21.71 3.68
N PRO A 315 8.92 -20.77 4.37
CA PRO A 315 10.09 -20.11 3.80
C PRO A 315 11.14 -21.17 3.42
N LYS A 316 11.53 -21.18 2.14
CA LYS A 316 12.63 -22.01 1.65
C LYS A 316 13.87 -21.58 2.46
N LYS A 317 14.46 -22.52 3.21
CA LYS A 317 15.74 -22.27 3.88
C LYS A 317 16.75 -21.80 2.84
N THR A 318 17.08 -20.55 2.85
CA THR A 318 18.12 -20.00 1.99
C THR A 318 19.39 -20.78 2.29
N PRO A 319 20.04 -21.43 1.32
CA PRO A 319 21.29 -22.13 1.59
C PRO A 319 22.28 -21.07 2.08
N ALA A 320 22.77 -21.26 3.31
CA ALA A 320 23.79 -20.40 3.88
C ALA A 320 24.91 -20.24 2.84
N LYS A 321 25.18 -19.02 2.38
CA LYS A 321 26.31 -18.71 1.52
C LYS A 321 27.55 -19.30 2.20
N ARG A 322 28.08 -20.38 1.61
CA ARG A 322 29.37 -20.93 2.01
C ARG A 322 30.40 -19.81 1.84
N VAL A 323 30.75 -19.19 2.94
CA VAL A 323 31.91 -18.28 2.98
C VAL A 323 33.09 -19.13 2.52
N ALA A 324 33.57 -18.86 1.31
CA ALA A 324 34.80 -19.49 0.80
C ALA A 324 35.92 -19.07 1.73
N LYS A 325 36.35 -20.02 2.59
CA LYS A 325 37.61 -19.87 3.34
C LYS A 325 38.72 -19.63 2.31
N LYS A 326 39.21 -18.42 2.23
CA LYS A 326 40.47 -18.10 1.56
C LYS A 326 41.56 -18.95 2.23
N THR A 327 41.98 -20.00 1.55
CA THR A 327 43.18 -20.78 1.92
C THR A 327 44.38 -19.88 1.72
N VAL A 328 44.90 -19.37 2.80
CA VAL A 328 46.24 -18.75 2.81
C VAL A 328 47.24 -19.91 2.73
N SER A 329 47.89 -20.04 1.58
CA SER A 329 49.01 -20.91 1.33
C SER A 329 50.17 -20.48 2.27
N LYS A 330 50.46 -21.26 3.30
CA LYS A 330 51.68 -21.15 4.06
C LYS A 330 52.71 -22.09 3.45
N THR A 331 53.74 -21.50 2.87
CA THR A 331 55.00 -22.12 2.46
C THR A 331 55.65 -22.85 3.64
N ALA A 332 56.05 -24.06 3.37
CA ALA A 332 56.70 -24.96 4.29
C ALA A 332 58.07 -24.44 4.77
N ALA A 333 58.31 -24.51 6.07
CA ALA A 333 59.67 -24.62 6.65
C ALA A 333 59.70 -25.84 7.57
N LYS A 334 60.58 -26.72 7.24
CA LYS A 334 60.93 -28.03 7.77
C LYS A 334 61.66 -27.88 9.13
N ALA A 335 61.17 -28.50 10.19
CA ALA A 335 62.02 -28.92 11.31
C ALA A 335 61.40 -30.12 12.03
N THR A 336 62.21 -31.13 12.21
CA THR A 336 61.93 -32.48 12.72
C THR A 336 62.08 -32.55 14.27
N PRO A 337 61.78 -33.69 14.92
CA PRO A 337 60.94 -33.76 16.11
C PRO A 337 61.68 -34.02 17.42
N ALA A 338 61.02 -33.80 18.53
CA ALA A 338 61.42 -34.36 19.82
C ALA A 338 60.28 -34.99 20.56
N LYS A 339 60.59 -36.14 21.13
CA LYS A 339 59.77 -37.17 21.76
C LYS A 339 59.29 -36.83 23.17
N ALA A 340 58.14 -37.51 23.50
CA ALA A 340 57.80 -38.09 24.83
C ALA A 340 57.22 -37.08 25.87
N ALA A 341 56.15 -37.35 26.60
CA ALA A 341 55.80 -38.51 27.38
C ALA A 341 54.31 -38.53 27.80
N VAL A 342 53.91 -39.68 28.13
CA VAL A 342 52.66 -40.26 28.60
C VAL A 342 52.34 -39.83 30.04
N ALA A 343 51.05 -39.55 30.36
CA ALA A 343 50.39 -39.96 31.60
C ALA A 343 48.86 -39.76 31.47
N LYS A 344 48.16 -40.76 31.35
CA LYS A 344 47.16 -41.56 32.11
C LYS A 344 46.12 -40.77 32.93
N LYS A 345 44.89 -41.03 32.48
CA LYS A 345 43.61 -41.39 33.18
C LYS A 345 43.25 -40.71 34.52
N ALA A 346 42.03 -40.21 34.56
CA ALA A 346 40.97 -40.65 35.47
C ALA A 346 39.63 -40.01 35.13
N ALA A 347 38.60 -40.79 34.95
CA ALA A 347 37.15 -40.52 35.11
C ALA A 347 36.70 -41.40 36.27
N PRO A 348 35.49 -41.41 36.79
CA PRO A 348 34.46 -40.37 37.00
C PRO A 348 33.93 -40.40 38.45
N ALA A 349 33.12 -39.43 38.87
CA ALA A 349 32.27 -39.58 40.07
C ALA A 349 30.89 -38.98 39.83
N LYS A 350 29.90 -39.83 40.01
CA LYS A 350 28.45 -39.59 40.10
C LYS A 350 28.04 -39.12 41.50
N LYS A 351 26.81 -38.58 41.58
CA LYS A 351 25.92 -38.32 42.72
C LYS A 351 25.97 -36.89 43.23
N ALA A 352 24.85 -36.24 43.62
CA ALA A 352 23.50 -36.64 43.96
C ALA A 352 22.60 -35.40 43.92
N ALA A 353 21.30 -35.60 43.72
CA ALA A 353 20.24 -34.61 43.92
C ALA A 353 19.90 -34.46 45.43
N PRO A 354 19.35 -33.36 45.89
CA PRO A 354 18.37 -33.38 46.92
C PRO A 354 17.09 -32.59 46.59
N LYS A 355 16.02 -33.31 46.72
CA LYS A 355 14.81 -33.18 47.55
C LYS A 355 14.08 -31.85 47.64
N LYS A 356 12.82 -31.96 47.24
CA LYS A 356 11.64 -31.15 47.55
C LYS A 356 11.54 -30.70 49.02
N ALA A 357 11.07 -29.48 49.22
CA ALA A 357 10.28 -29.09 50.39
C ALA A 357 9.18 -28.14 49.91
N THR A 358 7.94 -28.54 50.17
CA THR A 358 6.68 -27.79 50.09
C THR A 358 6.21 -27.56 51.54
N PRO A 359 5.07 -26.90 51.83
CA PRO A 359 4.89 -25.50 52.13
C PRO A 359 4.37 -25.29 53.56
N ALA A 360 4.33 -24.06 54.03
CA ALA A 360 3.57 -23.74 55.23
C ALA A 360 2.59 -22.61 54.95
N LYS A 361 1.31 -22.93 55.04
CA LYS A 361 0.18 -22.03 55.24
C LYS A 361 0.35 -21.28 56.55
N LYS A 362 0.02 -20.00 56.57
CA LYS A 362 -0.55 -19.31 57.72
C LYS A 362 -1.61 -18.33 57.26
N GLU A 363 -2.85 -18.69 57.56
CA GLU A 363 -3.99 -17.79 57.72
C GLU A 363 -3.78 -16.91 58.96
N VAL A 364 -4.14 -15.65 58.88
CA VAL A 364 -4.77 -14.89 59.99
C VAL A 364 -5.60 -13.76 59.36
N ALA A 365 -6.87 -13.97 59.37
CA ALA A 365 -7.98 -13.23 59.95
C ALA A 365 -8.08 -11.72 59.79
N ALA A 366 -9.23 -11.37 59.30
CA ALA A 366 -9.91 -10.10 59.13
C ALA A 366 -9.94 -9.20 60.38
N LYS A 367 -9.90 -7.89 60.12
CA LYS A 367 -10.77 -6.94 60.85
C LYS A 367 -11.12 -5.74 59.99
N SER A 368 -12.39 -5.60 59.76
CA SER A 368 -13.09 -4.45 59.21
C SER A 368 -12.99 -3.24 60.16
N THR A 369 -12.79 -2.05 59.62
CA THR A 369 -13.35 -0.83 60.19
C THR A 369 -13.79 0.12 59.10
N VAL A 370 -15.08 0.34 59.14
CA VAL A 370 -15.85 1.35 58.41
C VAL A 370 -15.51 2.72 58.97
N ALA A 371 -15.15 3.67 58.14
CA ALA A 371 -15.24 5.08 58.47
C ALA A 371 -15.87 5.85 57.32
N LYS A 372 -16.95 6.48 57.66
CA LYS A 372 -17.84 7.30 56.82
C LYS A 372 -17.20 8.65 56.45
N LYS A 373 -17.60 9.09 55.25
CA LYS A 373 -17.95 10.46 54.82
C LYS A 373 -17.01 11.63 55.11
N ALA A 374 -16.61 12.28 54.02
CA ALA A 374 -16.80 13.75 53.89
C ALA A 374 -16.78 14.13 52.43
N ALA A 375 -17.82 14.82 51.99
CA ALA A 375 -17.94 15.47 50.69
C ALA A 375 -17.11 16.78 50.67
N PRO A 376 -16.53 17.18 49.56
CA PRO A 376 -15.90 18.49 49.48
C PRO A 376 -16.88 19.56 49.02
N ALA A 377 -16.73 20.69 49.65
CA ALA A 377 -17.47 21.92 49.50
C ALA A 377 -17.24 22.62 48.12
N LYS A 378 -18.30 23.22 47.63
CA LYS A 378 -18.33 24.24 46.59
C LYS A 378 -17.58 25.50 47.03
N LYS A 379 -16.68 26.02 46.21
CA LYS A 379 -16.23 27.43 46.14
C LYS A 379 -15.62 27.61 44.77
N ALA A 380 -15.91 28.60 44.03
CA ALA A 380 -16.43 29.93 44.01
C ALA A 380 -15.93 30.52 42.67
N THR A 381 -16.80 31.02 41.90
CA THR A 381 -16.57 31.76 40.66
C THR A 381 -15.80 33.06 40.89
N PRO A 382 -14.81 33.45 40.07
CA PRO A 382 -14.35 34.83 40.08
C PRO A 382 -15.09 35.70 39.03
N ALA A 383 -15.35 36.90 39.45
CA ALA A 383 -16.12 37.93 38.78
C ALA A 383 -15.56 38.42 37.44
N LYS A 384 -16.48 38.76 36.56
CA LYS A 384 -16.28 39.53 35.36
C LYS A 384 -15.68 40.92 35.63
N LYS A 385 -14.52 41.25 35.08
CA LYS A 385 -14.09 42.65 34.86
C LYS A 385 -14.44 43.02 33.42
N LYS A 386 -15.41 43.91 33.30
CA LYS A 386 -15.72 44.66 32.09
C LYS A 386 -14.59 45.67 31.87
N THR A 387 -13.94 45.68 30.74
CA THR A 387 -13.18 46.81 30.23
C THR A 387 -13.72 47.20 28.86
N ALA A 388 -13.98 48.46 28.75
CA ALA A 388 -14.70 49.10 27.68
C ALA A 388 -13.93 49.15 26.35
N VAL A 389 -14.71 48.93 25.30
CA VAL A 389 -14.31 49.13 23.91
C VAL A 389 -14.26 50.61 23.60
N LYS A 390 -13.10 51.09 23.15
CA LYS A 390 -13.00 52.35 22.40
C LYS A 390 -12.87 52.03 20.91
N LYS A 391 -13.94 52.41 20.20
CA LYS A 391 -14.00 52.55 18.75
C LYS A 391 -13.01 53.61 18.30
N ALA A 392 -12.18 53.34 17.31
CA ALA A 392 -11.52 54.34 16.49
C ALA A 392 -11.78 54.03 15.01
N THR A 393 -12.44 54.95 14.36
CA THR A 393 -12.80 55.01 12.94
C THR A 393 -11.61 55.56 12.12
N PRO A 394 -11.51 55.21 10.80
CA PRO A 394 -10.33 55.52 10.01
C PRO A 394 -10.36 56.90 9.38
N ALA A 395 -9.21 57.55 9.37
CA ALA A 395 -9.01 58.81 8.65
C ALA A 395 -8.51 58.56 7.23
N LYS A 396 -9.25 59.12 6.27
CA LYS A 396 -8.83 59.38 4.89
C LYS A 396 -7.68 60.39 4.88
N LYS A 397 -6.65 60.14 4.06
CA LYS A 397 -5.97 61.22 3.34
C LYS A 397 -5.36 60.72 2.02
N ALA A 398 -5.62 61.56 1.07
CA ALA A 398 -5.46 61.51 -0.34
C ALA A 398 -4.07 61.96 -0.85
N SER A 399 -3.85 61.63 -2.14
CA SER A 399 -3.05 62.35 -3.16
C SER A 399 -1.53 62.29 -2.97
N THR A 400 -0.78 61.99 -3.97
CA THR A 400 -0.56 62.62 -5.29
C THR A 400 0.27 61.77 -6.22
N ALA A 401 -0.21 61.67 -7.41
CA ALA A 401 0.34 61.65 -8.75
C ALA A 401 1.88 61.73 -8.98
N LYS A 402 2.42 60.91 -9.88
CA LYS A 402 2.89 61.28 -11.23
C LYS A 402 3.68 60.17 -11.92
N LYS A 403 3.19 59.91 -13.16
CA LYS A 403 3.89 59.73 -14.45
C LYS A 403 4.78 58.52 -14.61
N ALA A 404 4.46 57.74 -15.58
CA ALA A 404 4.41 57.70 -17.03
C ALA A 404 5.40 56.64 -17.47
N SER A 405 5.04 55.81 -18.31
CA SER A 405 4.96 55.52 -19.76
C SER A 405 5.57 54.13 -19.96
N THR A 406 5.18 53.27 -20.79
CA THR A 406 4.70 53.26 -22.16
C THR A 406 4.31 51.85 -22.54
N ALA A 407 3.16 51.67 -23.13
CA ALA A 407 2.77 50.44 -23.83
C ALA A 407 3.31 50.47 -25.27
N PRO A 408 3.57 49.33 -25.90
CA PRO A 408 3.56 49.26 -27.34
C PRO A 408 2.31 48.55 -27.90
N LYS A 409 1.82 49.17 -28.93
CA LYS A 409 0.64 48.91 -29.72
C LYS A 409 0.55 47.50 -30.35
N ALA A 410 -0.67 47.00 -30.36
CA ALA A 410 -1.13 45.92 -31.19
C ALA A 410 -1.02 46.26 -32.69
N LYS A 411 -0.45 45.36 -33.47
CA LYS A 411 -0.57 45.36 -34.94
C LYS A 411 -1.72 44.42 -35.34
N LYS A 412 -2.72 45.03 -35.97
CA LYS A 412 -3.81 44.44 -36.72
C LYS A 412 -3.21 43.77 -37.99
N VAL A 413 -3.43 42.48 -38.20
CA VAL A 413 -3.17 41.84 -39.49
C VAL A 413 -4.52 41.33 -40.01
N THR A 414 -4.76 41.80 -41.22
CA THR A 414 -5.93 41.63 -42.06
C THR A 414 -6.16 40.17 -42.51
N ALA A 415 -7.42 39.79 -42.52
CA ALA A 415 -7.91 38.54 -43.08
C ALA A 415 -7.80 38.52 -44.60
N THR A 416 -7.23 37.47 -45.15
CA THR A 416 -7.34 37.12 -46.57
C THR A 416 -8.17 35.86 -46.70
N LYS A 417 -9.28 36.02 -47.39
CA LYS A 417 -10.16 34.95 -47.88
C LYS A 417 -9.42 34.11 -48.89
N THR A 418 -9.39 32.79 -48.76
CA THR A 418 -9.11 31.89 -49.88
C THR A 418 -10.16 30.78 -49.90
N THR A 419 -10.68 30.60 -51.06
CA THR A 419 -11.80 29.81 -51.55
C THR A 419 -11.55 28.29 -51.45
N ALA A 420 -12.61 27.57 -51.15
CA ALA A 420 -12.69 26.10 -51.20
C ALA A 420 -12.62 25.54 -52.63
N PRO A 421 -12.13 24.33 -52.83
CA PRO A 421 -12.50 23.55 -54.00
C PRO A 421 -13.41 22.36 -53.66
N THR A 422 -14.29 22.19 -54.54
CA THR A 422 -15.40 21.29 -54.82
C THR A 422 -15.12 19.80 -54.63
N ALA A 423 -16.12 19.12 -54.07
CA ALA A 423 -16.23 17.67 -53.93
C ALA A 423 -16.33 16.93 -55.28
N LYS A 424 -15.61 15.84 -55.44
CA LYS A 424 -15.88 14.79 -56.43
C LYS A 424 -16.45 13.56 -55.72
N LYS A 425 -17.70 13.23 -56.11
CA LYS A 425 -18.36 11.94 -55.84
C LYS A 425 -17.60 10.82 -56.56
N THR A 426 -17.28 9.76 -55.89
CA THR A 426 -16.95 8.47 -56.45
C THR A 426 -17.89 7.41 -55.86
N THR A 427 -18.62 6.78 -56.74
CA THR A 427 -19.57 5.69 -56.55
C THR A 427 -18.85 4.40 -56.15
N ALA A 428 -19.30 3.79 -55.03
CA ALA A 428 -18.82 2.49 -54.61
C ALA A 428 -19.78 1.39 -55.10
N THR A 429 -19.21 0.44 -55.80
CA THR A 429 -19.83 -0.77 -56.35
C THR A 429 -19.90 -1.83 -55.26
N ALA A 430 -21.09 -2.28 -54.95
CA ALA A 430 -21.37 -3.37 -53.98
C ALA A 430 -20.99 -4.72 -54.60
N ARG A 431 -20.15 -5.47 -53.91
CA ARG A 431 -19.89 -6.89 -54.22
C ARG A 431 -20.61 -7.76 -53.20
N LYS A 432 -21.63 -8.50 -53.65
CA LYS A 432 -22.30 -9.57 -52.93
C LYS A 432 -21.35 -10.75 -52.74
N VAL A 433 -21.23 -11.24 -51.51
CA VAL A 433 -20.60 -12.55 -51.24
C VAL A 433 -21.69 -13.45 -50.65
N SER A 434 -21.85 -14.59 -51.29
CA SER A 434 -22.84 -15.63 -51.04
C SER A 434 -22.56 -16.43 -49.77
N THR A 435 -23.58 -16.69 -49.02
CA THR A 435 -23.59 -17.62 -47.87
C THR A 435 -23.76 -19.06 -48.36
N SER A 436 -22.82 -19.94 -48.05
CA SER A 436 -22.99 -21.40 -48.10
C SER A 436 -23.16 -21.97 -46.69
N LYS A 437 -24.37 -22.50 -46.44
CA LYS A 437 -24.68 -23.28 -45.25
C LYS A 437 -24.09 -24.68 -45.36
N ALA A 438 -23.26 -25.08 -44.43
CA ALA A 438 -22.92 -26.46 -44.20
C ALA A 438 -23.72 -27.02 -43.01
N LYS A 439 -24.50 -28.05 -43.31
CA LYS A 439 -25.26 -28.88 -42.38
C LYS A 439 -24.31 -29.85 -41.69
N VAL A 440 -24.27 -29.88 -40.38
CA VAL A 440 -23.62 -30.95 -39.63
C VAL A 440 -24.67 -31.69 -38.82
N THR A 441 -24.84 -32.97 -39.11
CA THR A 441 -25.68 -33.94 -38.41
C THR A 441 -24.97 -34.53 -37.18
N PRO A 442 -25.67 -34.81 -36.07
CA PRO A 442 -25.02 -35.42 -34.88
C PRO A 442 -24.93 -36.92 -35.02
N LYS A 443 -23.73 -37.42 -34.68
CA LYS A 443 -23.50 -38.89 -34.50
C LYS A 443 -23.85 -39.29 -33.05
N LYS A 444 -24.77 -40.23 -32.90
CA LYS A 444 -25.02 -41.00 -31.69
C LYS A 444 -23.82 -41.91 -31.41
N SER A 445 -23.36 -41.97 -30.18
CA SER A 445 -22.53 -43.06 -29.68
C SER A 445 -23.26 -43.85 -28.61
N SER A 446 -23.42 -45.11 -28.89
CA SER A 446 -23.81 -46.16 -27.96
C SER A 446 -22.54 -46.81 -27.38
N LYS A 447 -22.49 -46.96 -26.16
CA LYS A 447 -22.12 -47.91 -25.13
C LYS A 447 -21.34 -47.30 -24.01
#